data_52871225ce44e0fd04de756e213e6b34
#
_entry.id   52871225ce44e0fd04de756e213e6b34
#
_cell.length_a   1.000
_cell.length_b   1.000
_cell.length_c   1.000
_cell.angle_alpha   90.00
_cell.angle_beta   90.00
_cell.angle_gamma   90.00
#
_symmetry.space_group_name_H-M   'P 1'
#
loop_
_entity.id
_entity.type
_entity.pdbx_description
1 polymer ?
#
loop_
_entity_poly.entity_id
_entity_poly.type
_entity_poly.pdbx_seq_one_letter_code
_entity_poly.pdbx_strand_id
1 'polypeptide(L)'
;MKKVLYILIAAISIMAFSGCGMKNTVQIGTGDVNGTYYAYGTELAEILNNNSDVYFKVRKTAGSAANLRLISQEYVDIAFVQSDVMKDAYNGTGYFDKEYKGYSAIAGLYTEAIQVAVPKDSDINSISDLYGKSVSLGEKESGVLQNSKQILSAYGLNESMVDAKYLSYTDAAKAMKNGNLDAFFCTAGTPTRAITEISDDIKLIPIDGTVANRLTEQYNGYVKHTIKANTYDGQTEDIETLGVKTVLIASDKMSDDRVKSITKNIFDNSNKFGFAKDDTFDMNFATENVTIPFHKGASEYYAENGVNVETE
;
A
#
# COMPACT_ATOMS: atom_id res chain seq x y z
N MET A 1 15.96 58.46 -29.23
CA MET A 1 16.14 57.01 -29.41
C MET A 1 16.48 56.25 -28.12
N LYS A 2 17.41 56.71 -27.25
CA LYS A 2 17.75 56.03 -26.00
C LYS A 2 16.61 55.92 -24.97
N LYS A 3 15.72 56.93 -24.86
CA LYS A 3 14.56 56.91 -23.92
C LYS A 3 13.44 55.91 -24.32
N VAL A 4 13.27 55.65 -25.63
CA VAL A 4 12.27 54.73 -26.13
C VAL A 4 12.74 53.26 -25.87
N LEU A 5 14.06 53.02 -25.92
CA LEU A 5 14.64 51.68 -25.66
C LEU A 5 14.48 51.28 -24.18
N TYR A 6 14.55 52.21 -23.22
CA TYR A 6 14.36 51.90 -21.80
C TYR A 6 12.88 51.58 -21.46
N ILE A 7 11.94 52.21 -22.16
CA ILE A 7 10.49 51.93 -21.97
C ILE A 7 10.14 50.54 -22.54
N LEU A 8 10.76 50.10 -23.64
CA LEU A 8 10.54 48.76 -24.20
C LEU A 8 11.14 47.65 -23.30
N ILE A 9 12.30 47.88 -22.69
CA ILE A 9 12.95 46.93 -21.77
C ILE A 9 12.12 46.82 -20.46
N ALA A 10 11.56 47.90 -19.94
CA ALA A 10 10.69 47.88 -18.77
C ALA A 10 9.34 47.17 -19.03
N ALA A 11 8.78 47.28 -20.24
CA ALA A 11 7.54 46.58 -20.61
C ALA A 11 7.74 45.08 -20.78
N ILE A 12 8.92 44.62 -21.24
CA ILE A 12 9.24 43.18 -21.37
C ILE A 12 9.49 42.54 -20.00
N SER A 13 10.01 43.29 -19.00
CA SER A 13 10.23 42.79 -17.65
C SER A 13 8.94 42.57 -16.85
N ILE A 14 7.82 43.19 -17.23
CA ILE A 14 6.53 43.03 -16.55
C ILE A 14 5.74 41.81 -17.10
N MET A 15 6.04 41.32 -18.32
CA MET A 15 5.39 40.13 -18.88
C MET A 15 6.00 38.79 -18.42
N ALA A 16 7.14 38.81 -17.69
CA ALA A 16 7.80 37.60 -17.23
C ALA A 16 7.24 37.02 -15.90
N PHE A 17 6.24 37.69 -15.28
CA PHE A 17 5.63 37.24 -14.01
C PHE A 17 4.15 36.83 -14.15
N SER A 18 3.68 36.54 -15.36
CA SER A 18 2.48 35.71 -15.51
C SER A 18 2.92 34.24 -15.33
N GLY A 19 3.33 33.90 -14.12
CA GLY A 19 3.51 32.51 -13.71
C GLY A 19 2.16 31.83 -13.94
N CYS A 20 2.09 30.91 -14.90
CA CYS A 20 1.07 29.88 -14.85
C CYS A 20 1.03 29.37 -13.41
N GLY A 21 -0.08 29.60 -12.72
CA GLY A 21 -0.30 29.02 -11.41
C GLY A 21 -0.15 27.51 -11.55
N MET A 22 1.04 27.00 -11.22
CA MET A 22 1.18 25.56 -11.04
C MET A 22 0.22 25.22 -9.91
N LYS A 23 -0.89 24.54 -10.24
CA LYS A 23 -1.73 23.95 -9.20
C LYS A 23 -0.78 23.20 -8.28
N ASN A 24 -0.79 23.54 -7.00
CA ASN A 24 -0.05 22.76 -6.01
C ASN A 24 -0.51 21.31 -6.16
N THR A 25 0.39 20.45 -6.60
CA THR A 25 0.08 19.03 -6.87
C THR A 25 0.52 18.22 -5.68
N VAL A 26 -0.41 17.50 -5.07
CA VAL A 26 -0.14 16.51 -4.02
C VAL A 26 0.09 15.17 -4.67
N GLN A 27 1.22 14.53 -4.37
CA GLN A 27 1.59 13.23 -4.92
C GLN A 27 1.17 12.12 -3.97
N ILE A 28 0.44 11.10 -4.48
CA ILE A 28 0.00 9.94 -3.71
C ILE A 28 0.82 8.73 -4.14
N GLY A 29 1.70 8.24 -3.26
CA GLY A 29 2.46 7.00 -3.45
C GLY A 29 1.57 5.78 -3.27
N THR A 30 1.56 4.88 -4.26
CA THR A 30 0.70 3.69 -4.28
C THR A 30 1.52 2.40 -4.43
N GLY A 31 1.26 1.57 -5.40
CA GLY A 31 1.94 0.32 -5.70
C GLY A 31 1.81 -0.05 -7.18
N ASP A 32 1.86 -1.34 -7.49
CA ASP A 32 1.61 -1.84 -8.84
C ASP A 32 0.20 -1.50 -9.32
N VAL A 33 0.05 -1.26 -10.62
CA VAL A 33 -1.23 -0.84 -11.24
C VAL A 33 -2.34 -1.89 -11.14
N ASN A 34 -1.99 -3.16 -10.96
CA ASN A 34 -2.92 -4.27 -10.73
C ASN A 34 -3.05 -4.63 -9.24
N GLY A 35 -2.48 -3.83 -8.34
CA GLY A 35 -2.63 -3.93 -6.89
C GLY A 35 -3.70 -2.97 -6.34
N THR A 36 -4.15 -3.21 -5.11
CA THR A 36 -5.22 -2.43 -4.46
C THR A 36 -4.81 -1.01 -4.08
N TYR A 37 -3.53 -0.75 -3.75
CA TYR A 37 -3.04 0.61 -3.48
C TYR A 37 -3.28 1.56 -4.66
N TYR A 38 -3.02 1.08 -5.89
CA TYR A 38 -3.23 1.92 -7.07
C TYR A 38 -4.72 2.17 -7.34
N ALA A 39 -5.55 1.16 -7.18
CA ALA A 39 -7.01 1.27 -7.36
C ALA A 39 -7.59 2.28 -6.36
N TYR A 40 -7.36 2.06 -5.06
CA TYR A 40 -7.92 2.93 -4.01
C TYR A 40 -7.26 4.31 -3.97
N GLY A 41 -5.98 4.42 -4.33
CA GLY A 41 -5.32 5.71 -4.50
C GLY A 41 -5.92 6.52 -5.65
N THR A 42 -6.39 5.86 -6.70
CA THR A 42 -7.09 6.51 -7.82
C THR A 42 -8.49 6.97 -7.39
N GLU A 43 -9.25 6.14 -6.68
CA GLU A 43 -10.55 6.51 -6.09
C GLU A 43 -10.41 7.71 -5.14
N LEU A 44 -9.41 7.67 -4.25
CA LEU A 44 -9.12 8.78 -3.33
C LEU A 44 -8.76 10.07 -4.07
N ALA A 45 -7.87 9.99 -5.06
CA ALA A 45 -7.47 11.15 -5.86
C ALA A 45 -8.67 11.75 -6.61
N GLU A 46 -9.57 10.94 -7.14
CA GLU A 46 -10.78 11.40 -7.81
C GLU A 46 -11.71 12.16 -6.84
N ILE A 47 -11.97 11.59 -5.67
CA ILE A 47 -12.79 12.23 -4.63
C ILE A 47 -12.19 13.57 -4.20
N LEU A 48 -10.88 13.58 -3.91
CA LEU A 48 -10.19 14.79 -3.45
C LEU A 48 -10.11 15.86 -4.54
N ASN A 49 -9.90 15.49 -5.79
CA ASN A 49 -9.87 16.42 -6.93
C ASN A 49 -11.23 17.09 -7.18
N ASN A 50 -12.33 16.42 -6.83
CA ASN A 50 -13.67 17.00 -6.93
C ASN A 50 -14.03 17.93 -5.76
N ASN A 51 -13.29 17.84 -4.64
CA ASN A 51 -13.59 18.55 -3.39
C ASN A 51 -12.48 19.52 -2.94
N SER A 52 -11.47 19.79 -3.76
CA SER A 52 -10.31 20.60 -3.40
C SER A 52 -9.79 21.47 -4.55
N ASP A 53 -9.18 22.60 -4.21
CA ASP A 53 -8.47 23.49 -5.15
C ASP A 53 -7.07 22.95 -5.51
N VAL A 54 -6.61 21.89 -4.84
CA VAL A 54 -5.34 21.22 -5.05
C VAL A 54 -5.55 20.01 -5.94
N TYR A 55 -4.58 19.71 -6.81
CA TYR A 55 -4.62 18.54 -7.68
C TYR A 55 -3.88 17.37 -7.06
N PHE A 56 -4.57 16.25 -6.82
CA PHE A 56 -4.03 15.01 -6.31
C PHE A 56 -3.67 14.08 -7.48
N LYS A 57 -2.43 13.59 -7.48
CA LYS A 57 -1.88 12.76 -8.54
C LYS A 57 -1.32 11.44 -8.00
N VAL A 58 -1.82 10.33 -8.53
CA VAL A 58 -1.35 9.00 -8.19
C VAL A 58 0.02 8.71 -8.80
N ARG A 59 0.90 8.08 -8.03
CA ARG A 59 2.22 7.60 -8.44
C ARG A 59 2.30 6.10 -8.26
N LYS A 60 2.55 5.38 -9.33
CA LYS A 60 2.98 3.98 -9.25
C LYS A 60 4.34 3.91 -8.55
N THR A 61 4.48 2.99 -7.60
CA THR A 61 5.73 2.69 -6.89
C THR A 61 5.89 1.18 -6.74
N ALA A 62 6.96 0.73 -6.09
CA ALA A 62 7.13 -0.68 -5.74
C ALA A 62 6.29 -1.11 -4.52
N GLY A 63 5.70 -0.17 -3.77
CA GLY A 63 4.86 -0.45 -2.59
C GLY A 63 5.43 0.13 -1.30
N SER A 64 5.16 -0.52 -0.16
CA SER A 64 5.29 0.05 1.18
C SER A 64 6.68 0.59 1.52
N ALA A 65 7.75 -0.17 1.31
CA ALA A 65 9.10 0.30 1.65
C ALA A 65 9.56 1.45 0.75
N ALA A 66 9.24 1.39 -0.56
CA ALA A 66 9.49 2.49 -1.48
C ALA A 66 8.72 3.76 -1.07
N ASN A 67 7.44 3.61 -0.68
CA ASN A 67 6.58 4.71 -0.26
C ASN A 67 7.11 5.42 0.99
N LEU A 68 7.55 4.64 1.99
CA LEU A 68 8.14 5.18 3.22
C LEU A 68 9.44 5.94 2.96
N ARG A 69 10.28 5.43 2.06
CA ARG A 69 11.48 6.14 1.63
C ARG A 69 11.13 7.43 0.86
N LEU A 70 10.18 7.35 -0.08
CA LEU A 70 9.80 8.48 -0.93
C LEU A 70 9.14 9.61 -0.12
N ILE A 71 8.28 9.28 0.87
CA ILE A 71 7.64 10.30 1.70
C ILE A 71 8.66 10.96 2.65
N SER A 72 9.58 10.19 3.25
CA SER A 72 10.67 10.73 4.06
C SER A 72 11.63 11.63 3.27
N GLN A 73 11.72 11.44 1.95
CA GLN A 73 12.53 12.25 1.03
C GLN A 73 11.71 13.33 0.32
N GLU A 74 10.44 13.51 0.68
CA GLU A 74 9.55 14.55 0.13
C GLU A 74 9.25 14.40 -1.38
N TYR A 75 9.35 13.17 -1.91
CA TYR A 75 8.96 12.89 -3.31
C TYR A 75 7.49 12.55 -3.47
N VAL A 76 6.82 12.15 -2.39
CA VAL A 76 5.37 11.99 -2.29
C VAL A 76 4.87 12.65 -1.01
N ASP A 77 3.63 13.08 -1.02
CA ASP A 77 3.01 13.82 0.09
C ASP A 77 2.08 12.94 0.93
N ILE A 78 1.51 11.92 0.30
CA ILE A 78 0.62 10.92 0.89
C ILE A 78 1.06 9.57 0.37
N ALA A 79 0.92 8.50 1.18
CA ALA A 79 1.24 7.17 0.72
C ALA A 79 0.41 6.06 1.40
N PHE A 80 0.19 4.97 0.68
CA PHE A 80 -0.35 3.72 1.20
C PHE A 80 0.81 2.83 1.65
N VAL A 81 0.74 2.29 2.85
CA VAL A 81 1.78 1.43 3.44
C VAL A 81 1.18 0.32 4.30
N GLN A 82 1.86 -0.79 4.40
CA GLN A 82 1.57 -1.84 5.38
C GLN A 82 2.00 -1.40 6.78
N SER A 83 1.21 -1.71 7.79
CA SER A 83 1.46 -1.33 9.19
C SER A 83 2.74 -1.95 9.79
N ASP A 84 3.08 -3.18 9.41
CA ASP A 84 4.29 -3.87 9.82
C ASP A 84 5.54 -3.20 9.25
N VAL A 85 5.56 -2.96 7.93
CA VAL A 85 6.65 -2.28 7.22
C VAL A 85 6.80 -0.82 7.69
N MET A 86 5.68 -0.15 7.95
CA MET A 86 5.64 1.23 8.49
C MET A 86 6.32 1.31 9.86
N LYS A 87 5.99 0.39 10.77
CA LYS A 87 6.59 0.30 12.10
C LYS A 87 8.10 0.07 12.03
N ASP A 88 8.52 -0.88 11.19
CA ASP A 88 9.93 -1.21 11.02
C ASP A 88 10.72 -0.01 10.48
N ALA A 89 10.19 0.67 9.44
CA ALA A 89 10.82 1.86 8.87
C ALA A 89 10.91 3.01 9.87
N TYR A 90 9.83 3.23 10.63
CA TYR A 90 9.77 4.31 11.63
C TYR A 90 10.81 4.14 12.73
N ASN A 91 11.13 2.89 13.11
CA ASN A 91 12.08 2.54 14.17
C ASN A 91 13.48 2.14 13.65
N GLY A 92 13.70 2.08 12.35
CA GLY A 92 14.97 1.62 11.77
C GLY A 92 15.26 0.15 12.10
N THR A 93 14.25 -0.70 12.07
CA THR A 93 14.33 -2.13 12.42
C THR A 93 13.92 -3.03 11.25
N GLY A 94 14.00 -4.34 11.44
CA GLY A 94 13.57 -5.32 10.43
C GLY A 94 14.37 -5.20 9.13
N TYR A 95 13.73 -4.77 8.07
CA TYR A 95 14.31 -4.62 6.74
C TYR A 95 15.11 -3.30 6.58
N PHE A 96 14.98 -2.36 7.51
CA PHE A 96 15.55 -1.02 7.42
C PHE A 96 16.78 -0.87 8.30
N ASP A 97 17.84 -0.28 7.76
CA ASP A 97 19.12 -0.01 8.43
C ASP A 97 19.16 1.35 9.16
N LYS A 98 18.12 2.14 8.98
CA LYS A 98 17.95 3.45 9.61
C LYS A 98 16.48 3.81 9.74
N GLU A 99 16.19 4.78 10.61
CA GLU A 99 14.85 5.36 10.73
C GLU A 99 14.47 6.17 9.49
N TYR A 100 13.21 6.02 9.09
CA TYR A 100 12.55 6.88 8.12
C TYR A 100 11.44 7.63 8.84
N LYS A 101 11.55 8.95 8.89
CA LYS A 101 10.66 9.87 9.62
C LYS A 101 10.13 10.94 8.67
N GLY A 102 9.35 11.90 9.21
CA GLY A 102 8.78 13.01 8.47
C GLY A 102 7.41 12.70 7.90
N TYR A 103 6.73 11.72 8.47
CA TYR A 103 5.36 11.34 8.12
C TYR A 103 4.60 10.84 9.35
N SER A 104 3.29 11.02 9.33
CA SER A 104 2.35 10.61 10.36
C SER A 104 1.12 9.92 9.76
N ALA A 105 0.40 9.15 10.56
CA ALA A 105 -0.76 8.40 10.11
C ALA A 105 -1.98 9.30 9.85
N ILE A 106 -2.75 8.95 8.82
CA ILE A 106 -4.09 9.50 8.58
C ILE A 106 -5.16 8.53 9.06
N ALA A 107 -5.13 7.29 8.55
CA ALA A 107 -6.12 6.25 8.85
C ALA A 107 -5.62 4.86 8.48
N GLY A 108 -5.96 3.84 9.27
CA GLY A 108 -6.00 2.46 8.81
C GLY A 108 -7.20 2.27 7.89
N LEU A 109 -7.01 1.65 6.71
CA LEU A 109 -8.05 1.60 5.68
C LEU A 109 -8.71 0.22 5.56
N TYR A 110 -7.92 -0.83 5.45
CA TYR A 110 -8.41 -2.21 5.27
C TYR A 110 -7.31 -3.21 5.63
N THR A 111 -7.67 -4.50 5.67
CA THR A 111 -6.72 -5.60 5.84
C THR A 111 -6.33 -6.15 4.46
N GLU A 112 -5.04 -6.22 4.18
CA GLU A 112 -4.48 -6.90 3.02
C GLU A 112 -4.31 -8.38 3.34
N ALA A 113 -4.77 -9.26 2.46
CA ALA A 113 -4.50 -10.69 2.55
C ALA A 113 -3.15 -11.03 1.93
N ILE A 114 -2.37 -11.89 2.58
CA ILE A 114 -1.19 -12.49 1.97
C ILE A 114 -1.67 -13.68 1.14
N GLN A 115 -1.52 -13.57 -0.16
CA GLN A 115 -1.98 -14.54 -1.15
C GLN A 115 -0.78 -15.21 -1.79
N VAL A 116 -0.79 -16.54 -1.85
CA VAL A 116 0.26 -17.30 -2.53
C VAL A 116 -0.39 -18.07 -3.67
N ALA A 117 -0.16 -17.59 -4.88
CA ALA A 117 -0.70 -18.18 -6.10
C ALA A 117 0.28 -19.17 -6.72
N VAL A 118 -0.24 -20.33 -7.14
CA VAL A 118 0.49 -21.38 -7.85
C VAL A 118 -0.35 -21.84 -9.07
N PRO A 119 0.25 -22.46 -10.10
CA PRO A 119 -0.53 -23.01 -11.21
C PRO A 119 -1.58 -24.00 -10.70
N LYS A 120 -2.79 -23.96 -11.27
CA LYS A 120 -3.94 -24.74 -10.84
C LYS A 120 -3.65 -26.24 -10.78
N ASP A 121 -2.97 -26.76 -11.78
CA ASP A 121 -2.67 -28.18 -11.92
C ASP A 121 -1.30 -28.59 -11.32
N SER A 122 -0.64 -27.69 -10.55
CA SER A 122 0.63 -28.01 -9.92
C SER A 122 0.45 -28.88 -8.67
N ASP A 123 1.49 -29.65 -8.34
CA ASP A 123 1.58 -30.44 -7.11
C ASP A 123 1.93 -29.60 -5.87
N ILE A 124 2.05 -28.27 -6.02
CA ILE A 124 2.35 -27.35 -4.92
C ILE A 124 1.05 -27.13 -4.12
N ASN A 125 1.04 -27.54 -2.85
CA ASN A 125 -0.11 -27.41 -1.96
C ASN A 125 0.24 -26.74 -0.63
N SER A 126 1.53 -26.51 -0.38
CA SER A 126 2.06 -25.89 0.84
C SER A 126 3.25 -24.98 0.49
N ILE A 127 3.53 -24.02 1.34
CA ILE A 127 4.74 -23.19 1.26
C ILE A 127 6.03 -24.05 1.29
N SER A 128 6.02 -25.19 1.99
CA SER A 128 7.17 -26.12 2.02
C SER A 128 7.51 -26.69 0.64
N ASP A 129 6.52 -26.81 -0.26
CA ASP A 129 6.73 -27.36 -1.62
C ASP A 129 7.44 -26.37 -2.55
N LEU A 130 7.67 -25.12 -2.09
CA LEU A 130 8.39 -24.10 -2.84
C LEU A 130 9.91 -24.31 -2.91
N TYR A 131 10.45 -25.29 -2.18
CA TYR A 131 11.88 -25.61 -2.27
C TYR A 131 12.29 -25.92 -3.72
N GLY A 132 13.30 -25.20 -4.23
CA GLY A 132 13.81 -25.34 -5.59
C GLY A 132 12.89 -24.81 -6.69
N LYS A 133 11.74 -24.22 -6.37
CA LYS A 133 10.78 -23.64 -7.32
C LYS A 133 11.14 -22.22 -7.71
N SER A 134 10.69 -21.78 -8.87
CA SER A 134 10.76 -20.39 -9.33
C SER A 134 9.65 -19.59 -8.66
N VAL A 135 10.02 -18.69 -7.74
CA VAL A 135 9.07 -17.97 -6.87
C VAL A 135 9.28 -16.46 -6.92
N SER A 136 8.24 -15.71 -7.29
CA SER A 136 8.27 -14.26 -7.12
C SER A 136 7.94 -13.89 -5.68
N LEU A 137 8.90 -13.30 -4.98
CA LEU A 137 8.79 -12.85 -3.59
C LEU A 137 8.20 -11.44 -3.46
N GLY A 138 7.88 -10.80 -4.59
CA GLY A 138 7.47 -9.40 -4.67
C GLY A 138 8.59 -8.50 -5.20
N GLU A 139 8.21 -7.31 -5.64
CA GLU A 139 9.14 -6.31 -6.17
C GLU A 139 10.10 -5.84 -5.06
N LYS A 140 11.32 -5.49 -5.41
CA LYS A 140 12.25 -4.89 -4.45
C LYS A 140 11.64 -3.60 -3.87
N GLU A 141 11.88 -3.34 -2.59
CA GLU A 141 11.26 -2.23 -1.82
C GLU A 141 9.73 -2.34 -1.68
N SER A 142 9.14 -3.53 -1.89
CA SER A 142 7.73 -3.78 -1.57
C SER A 142 7.52 -4.33 -0.16
N GLY A 143 6.31 -4.19 0.38
CA GLY A 143 5.95 -4.84 1.65
C GLY A 143 5.82 -6.35 1.51
N VAL A 144 5.29 -6.82 0.37
CA VAL A 144 5.16 -8.27 0.11
C VAL A 144 6.52 -8.99 0.11
N LEU A 145 7.62 -8.33 -0.27
CA LEU A 145 8.96 -8.91 -0.18
C LEU A 145 9.34 -9.23 1.28
N GLN A 146 9.01 -8.34 2.21
CA GLN A 146 9.21 -8.59 3.65
C GLN A 146 8.35 -9.77 4.12
N ASN A 147 7.06 -9.75 3.77
CA ASN A 147 6.13 -10.82 4.17
C ASN A 147 6.56 -12.19 3.62
N SER A 148 6.91 -12.28 2.34
CA SER A 148 7.33 -13.54 1.71
C SER A 148 8.59 -14.12 2.37
N LYS A 149 9.57 -13.30 2.71
CA LYS A 149 10.78 -13.74 3.43
C LYS A 149 10.46 -14.27 4.83
N GLN A 150 9.61 -13.59 5.58
CA GLN A 150 9.18 -14.00 6.91
C GLN A 150 8.40 -15.33 6.86
N ILE A 151 7.51 -15.47 5.88
CA ILE A 151 6.73 -16.71 5.68
C ILE A 151 7.65 -17.85 5.27
N LEU A 152 8.52 -17.68 4.27
CA LEU A 152 9.49 -18.70 3.88
C LEU A 152 10.33 -19.14 5.10
N SER A 153 10.85 -18.19 5.88
CA SER A 153 11.62 -18.48 7.10
C SER A 153 10.81 -19.29 8.11
N ALA A 154 9.52 -19.01 8.28
CA ALA A 154 8.66 -19.77 9.18
C ALA A 154 8.44 -21.23 8.73
N TYR A 155 8.59 -21.52 7.45
CA TYR A 155 8.59 -22.88 6.90
C TYR A 155 9.99 -23.50 6.76
N GLY A 156 11.03 -22.85 7.29
CA GLY A 156 12.41 -23.33 7.23
C GLY A 156 13.07 -23.11 5.86
N LEU A 157 12.49 -22.27 5.02
CA LEU A 157 13.01 -21.87 3.72
C LEU A 157 13.63 -20.48 3.76
N ASN A 158 14.42 -20.13 2.75
CA ASN A 158 14.92 -18.78 2.52
C ASN A 158 15.11 -18.52 1.02
N GLU A 159 15.49 -17.30 0.66
CA GLU A 159 15.67 -16.88 -0.73
C GLU A 159 16.67 -17.74 -1.53
N SER A 160 17.66 -18.34 -0.89
CA SER A 160 18.65 -19.19 -1.57
C SER A 160 18.15 -20.62 -1.82
N MET A 161 17.04 -21.02 -1.19
CA MET A 161 16.42 -22.34 -1.33
C MET A 161 15.32 -22.38 -2.39
N VAL A 162 15.01 -21.22 -3.01
CA VAL A 162 14.09 -21.07 -4.13
C VAL A 162 14.80 -20.34 -5.27
N ASP A 163 14.32 -20.44 -6.50
CA ASP A 163 14.76 -19.56 -7.59
C ASP A 163 14.01 -18.23 -7.45
N ALA A 164 14.52 -17.35 -6.59
CA ALA A 164 13.87 -16.12 -6.20
C ALA A 164 13.81 -15.11 -7.34
N LYS A 165 12.58 -14.62 -7.64
CA LYS A 165 12.30 -13.52 -8.55
C LYS A 165 11.74 -12.33 -7.77
N TYR A 166 11.93 -11.12 -8.30
CA TYR A 166 11.49 -9.87 -7.68
C TYR A 166 10.64 -9.10 -8.69
N LEU A 167 9.43 -9.60 -8.91
CA LEU A 167 8.53 -9.08 -9.94
C LEU A 167 7.42 -8.23 -9.32
N SER A 168 6.92 -7.27 -10.08
CA SER A 168 5.65 -6.60 -9.78
C SER A 168 4.49 -7.61 -9.90
N TYR A 169 3.32 -7.30 -9.32
CA TYR A 169 2.16 -8.20 -9.43
C TYR A 169 1.76 -8.43 -10.88
N THR A 170 1.80 -7.37 -11.69
CA THR A 170 1.54 -7.44 -13.14
C THR A 170 2.50 -8.39 -13.85
N ASP A 171 3.80 -8.28 -13.57
CA ASP A 171 4.81 -9.12 -14.23
C ASP A 171 4.78 -10.56 -13.70
N ALA A 172 4.50 -10.75 -12.40
CA ALA A 172 4.35 -12.07 -11.80
C ALA A 172 3.16 -12.83 -12.39
N ALA A 173 1.99 -12.19 -12.48
CA ALA A 173 0.80 -12.76 -13.12
C ALA A 173 1.07 -13.14 -14.58
N LYS A 174 1.74 -12.26 -15.33
CA LYS A 174 2.14 -12.55 -16.72
C LYS A 174 3.13 -13.72 -16.82
N ALA A 175 4.13 -13.77 -15.93
CA ALA A 175 5.10 -14.86 -15.90
C ALA A 175 4.43 -16.20 -15.54
N MET A 176 3.51 -16.22 -14.58
CA MET A 176 2.69 -17.37 -14.21
C MET A 176 1.88 -17.88 -15.39
N LYS A 177 1.12 -17.02 -16.06
CA LYS A 177 0.30 -17.35 -17.24
C LYS A 177 1.13 -17.93 -18.39
N ASN A 178 2.39 -17.52 -18.51
CA ASN A 178 3.32 -18.02 -19.54
C ASN A 178 4.07 -19.30 -19.11
N GLY A 179 3.81 -19.85 -17.92
CA GLY A 179 4.49 -21.03 -17.41
C GLY A 179 5.96 -20.79 -17.00
N ASN A 180 6.33 -19.54 -16.75
CA ASN A 180 7.70 -19.13 -16.38
C ASN A 180 7.86 -18.88 -14.88
N LEU A 181 6.85 -19.21 -14.06
CA LEU A 181 6.85 -19.01 -12.63
C LEU A 181 6.02 -20.10 -11.96
N ASP A 182 6.55 -20.72 -10.89
CA ASP A 182 5.87 -21.77 -10.14
C ASP A 182 4.99 -21.21 -9.00
N ALA A 183 5.36 -20.05 -8.45
CA ALA A 183 4.57 -19.39 -7.42
C ALA A 183 4.84 -17.88 -7.38
N PHE A 184 3.89 -17.11 -6.86
CA PHE A 184 4.16 -15.74 -6.44
C PHE A 184 3.36 -15.35 -5.21
N PHE A 185 3.98 -14.49 -4.41
CA PHE A 185 3.36 -13.84 -3.27
C PHE A 185 2.73 -12.51 -3.70
N CYS A 186 1.53 -12.25 -3.17
CA CYS A 186 0.81 -10.99 -3.33
C CYS A 186 0.20 -10.62 -1.97
N THR A 187 0.56 -9.46 -1.42
CA THR A 187 -0.07 -8.90 -0.22
C THR A 187 -0.89 -7.70 -0.65
N ALA A 188 -2.20 -7.85 -0.64
CA ALA A 188 -3.12 -6.85 -1.17
C ALA A 188 -4.55 -7.10 -0.66
N GLY A 189 -5.42 -6.12 -0.78
CA GLY A 189 -6.87 -6.30 -0.56
C GLY A 189 -7.45 -7.30 -1.55
N THR A 190 -8.49 -8.01 -1.14
CA THR A 190 -9.18 -9.02 -1.97
C THR A 190 -10.55 -8.53 -2.42
N PRO A 191 -10.96 -8.78 -3.68
CA PRO A 191 -10.16 -9.39 -4.75
C PRO A 191 -9.06 -8.45 -5.29
N THR A 192 -7.88 -9.01 -5.59
CA THR A 192 -6.77 -8.28 -6.21
C THR A 192 -6.82 -8.48 -7.72
N ARG A 193 -6.73 -7.41 -8.50
CA ARG A 193 -6.85 -7.48 -9.96
C ARG A 193 -5.82 -8.41 -10.61
N ALA A 194 -4.56 -8.38 -10.15
CA ALA A 194 -3.51 -9.27 -10.67
C ALA A 194 -3.85 -10.76 -10.51
N ILE A 195 -4.55 -11.15 -9.44
CA ILE A 195 -5.04 -12.51 -9.21
C ILE A 195 -6.29 -12.79 -10.05
N THR A 196 -7.23 -11.84 -10.09
CA THR A 196 -8.48 -11.98 -10.86
C THR A 196 -8.22 -12.23 -12.35
N GLU A 197 -7.22 -11.54 -12.94
CA GLU A 197 -6.90 -11.67 -14.38
C GLU A 197 -6.36 -13.06 -14.78
N ILE A 198 -5.97 -13.89 -13.80
CA ILE A 198 -5.42 -15.23 -14.03
C ILE A 198 -6.09 -16.32 -13.19
N SER A 199 -7.22 -16.02 -12.56
CA SER A 199 -7.88 -16.91 -11.59
C SER A 199 -8.24 -18.29 -12.15
N ASP A 200 -8.54 -18.39 -13.44
CA ASP A 200 -8.83 -19.67 -14.11
C ASP A 200 -7.60 -20.59 -14.21
N ASP A 201 -6.40 -20.02 -14.20
CA ASP A 201 -5.13 -20.72 -14.45
C ASP A 201 -4.39 -21.06 -13.14
N ILE A 202 -4.88 -20.59 -11.99
CA ILE A 202 -4.18 -20.71 -10.70
C ILE A 202 -5.07 -21.28 -9.58
N LYS A 203 -4.43 -21.67 -8.49
CA LYS A 203 -5.04 -21.84 -7.17
C LYS A 203 -4.24 -21.07 -6.13
N LEU A 204 -4.90 -20.65 -5.05
CA LEU A 204 -4.25 -20.10 -3.87
C LEU A 204 -3.93 -21.22 -2.89
N ILE A 205 -2.73 -21.19 -2.27
CA ILE A 205 -2.39 -22.12 -1.21
C ILE A 205 -2.45 -21.43 0.16
N PRO A 206 -2.90 -22.15 1.22
CA PRO A 206 -3.05 -21.58 2.55
C PRO A 206 -1.71 -21.41 3.26
N ILE A 207 -1.71 -20.57 4.28
CA ILE A 207 -0.68 -20.54 5.32
C ILE A 207 -1.17 -21.40 6.48
N ASP A 208 -0.45 -22.47 6.81
CA ASP A 208 -0.80 -23.40 7.88
C ASP A 208 -1.10 -22.67 9.20
N GLY A 209 -2.19 -23.08 9.88
CA GLY A 209 -2.65 -22.42 11.09
C GLY A 209 -1.64 -22.40 12.24
N THR A 210 -0.79 -23.42 12.36
CA THR A 210 0.28 -23.46 13.36
C THR A 210 1.37 -22.45 13.04
N VAL A 211 1.73 -22.32 11.75
CA VAL A 211 2.68 -21.32 11.27
C VAL A 211 2.10 -19.91 11.39
N ALA A 212 0.84 -19.72 11.04
CA ALA A 212 0.14 -18.46 11.20
C ALA A 212 0.13 -17.98 12.67
N ASN A 213 -0.17 -18.88 13.63
CA ASN A 213 -0.08 -18.57 15.06
C ASN A 213 1.31 -18.06 15.44
N ARG A 214 2.36 -18.80 15.06
CA ARG A 214 3.74 -18.41 15.37
C ARG A 214 4.11 -17.06 14.76
N LEU A 215 3.68 -16.78 13.53
CA LEU A 215 3.96 -15.51 12.86
C LEU A 215 3.23 -14.35 13.52
N THR A 216 1.96 -14.51 13.96
CA THR A 216 1.22 -13.46 14.68
C THR A 216 1.80 -13.19 16.07
N GLU A 217 2.42 -14.17 16.72
CA GLU A 217 3.13 -13.98 18.00
C GLU A 217 4.50 -13.30 17.81
N GLN A 218 5.18 -13.61 16.71
CA GLN A 218 6.54 -13.12 16.44
C GLN A 218 6.55 -11.70 15.85
N TYR A 219 5.57 -11.36 15.00
CA TYR A 219 5.50 -10.10 14.27
C TYR A 219 4.21 -9.35 14.59
N ASN A 220 4.34 -8.21 15.28
CA ASN A 220 3.23 -7.33 15.62
C ASN A 220 2.69 -6.57 14.40
N GLY A 221 1.89 -7.15 13.60
CA GLY A 221 1.32 -6.55 12.40
C GLY A 221 0.52 -7.57 11.62
N TYR A 222 0.82 -8.85 11.85
CA TYR A 222 0.03 -9.92 11.29
C TYR A 222 -1.22 -10.19 12.11
N VAL A 223 -2.30 -10.44 11.41
CA VAL A 223 -3.55 -10.99 11.93
C VAL A 223 -3.92 -12.23 11.13
N LYS A 224 -4.64 -13.18 11.73
CA LYS A 224 -5.24 -14.27 10.97
C LYS A 224 -6.28 -13.68 10.04
N HIS A 225 -6.29 -14.16 8.81
CA HIS A 225 -7.22 -13.71 7.79
C HIS A 225 -7.75 -14.90 6.96
N THR A 226 -8.94 -14.77 6.44
CA THR A 226 -9.56 -15.77 5.59
C THR A 226 -10.01 -15.11 4.29
N ILE A 227 -9.48 -15.59 3.17
CA ILE A 227 -9.99 -15.23 1.85
C ILE A 227 -11.22 -16.11 1.61
N LYS A 228 -12.39 -15.48 1.57
CA LYS A 228 -13.66 -16.21 1.48
C LYS A 228 -13.81 -16.94 0.15
N ALA A 229 -14.48 -18.09 0.19
CA ALA A 229 -14.87 -18.80 -1.02
C ALA A 229 -15.57 -17.86 -2.02
N ASN A 230 -15.35 -18.08 -3.29
CA ASN A 230 -15.86 -17.27 -4.40
C ASN A 230 -15.34 -15.81 -4.44
N THR A 231 -14.24 -15.51 -3.74
CA THR A 231 -13.52 -14.24 -3.94
C THR A 231 -12.91 -14.15 -5.35
N TYR A 232 -12.46 -15.28 -5.87
CA TYR A 232 -11.96 -15.42 -7.25
C TYR A 232 -12.71 -16.53 -8.00
N ASP A 233 -12.75 -16.41 -9.33
CA ASP A 233 -13.35 -17.45 -10.16
C ASP A 233 -12.62 -18.79 -9.96
N GLY A 234 -13.38 -19.85 -9.76
CA GLY A 234 -12.84 -21.20 -9.50
C GLY A 234 -12.36 -21.47 -8.06
N GLN A 235 -12.32 -20.48 -7.19
CA GLN A 235 -12.01 -20.67 -5.76
C GLN A 235 -13.30 -21.03 -4.99
N THR A 236 -13.51 -22.30 -4.73
CA THR A 236 -14.74 -22.82 -4.10
C THR A 236 -14.68 -22.95 -2.59
N GLU A 237 -13.50 -22.78 -1.98
CA GLU A 237 -13.28 -22.96 -0.54
C GLU A 237 -12.64 -21.71 0.07
N ASP A 238 -12.85 -21.53 1.37
CA ASP A 238 -12.14 -20.50 2.16
C ASP A 238 -10.65 -20.82 2.20
N ILE A 239 -9.79 -19.81 2.08
CA ILE A 239 -8.34 -19.94 2.17
C ILE A 239 -7.86 -19.24 3.44
N GLU A 240 -7.37 -20.03 4.40
CA GLU A 240 -6.76 -19.50 5.61
C GLU A 240 -5.37 -18.91 5.30
N THR A 241 -5.13 -17.67 5.77
CA THR A 241 -3.90 -16.94 5.53
C THR A 241 -3.63 -15.93 6.64
N LEU A 242 -2.68 -15.06 6.41
CA LEU A 242 -2.39 -13.90 7.25
C LEU A 242 -2.83 -12.61 6.55
N GLY A 243 -3.14 -11.61 7.36
CA GLY A 243 -3.44 -10.26 6.91
C GLY A 243 -2.53 -9.23 7.58
N VAL A 244 -2.37 -8.09 6.92
CA VAL A 244 -1.73 -6.90 7.47
C VAL A 244 -2.60 -5.68 7.21
N LYS A 245 -2.61 -4.71 8.13
CA LYS A 245 -3.40 -3.49 7.96
C LYS A 245 -2.73 -2.55 6.97
N THR A 246 -3.47 -2.04 6.00
CA THR A 246 -3.07 -0.87 5.19
C THR A 246 -3.28 0.41 6.00
N VAL A 247 -2.28 1.27 6.03
CA VAL A 247 -2.35 2.61 6.63
C VAL A 247 -2.10 3.65 5.55
N LEU A 248 -2.92 4.69 5.53
CA LEU A 248 -2.65 5.91 4.78
C LEU A 248 -1.84 6.85 5.66
N ILE A 249 -0.72 7.35 5.15
CA ILE A 249 0.17 8.28 5.83
C ILE A 249 0.29 9.60 5.06
N ALA A 250 0.56 10.69 5.75
CA ALA A 250 0.87 12.00 5.16
C ALA A 250 2.23 12.49 5.60
N SER A 251 2.89 13.32 4.77
CA SER A 251 4.05 14.09 5.15
C SER A 251 3.72 15.06 6.28
N ASP A 252 4.56 15.14 7.31
CA ASP A 252 4.44 16.09 8.43
C ASP A 252 4.51 17.57 7.98
N LYS A 253 4.93 17.82 6.74
CA LYS A 253 4.93 19.16 6.11
C LYS A 253 3.57 19.55 5.52
N MET A 254 2.63 18.62 5.42
CA MET A 254 1.27 18.93 4.98
C MET A 254 0.55 19.71 6.08
N SER A 255 -0.22 20.75 5.71
CA SER A 255 -0.94 21.52 6.71
C SER A 255 -2.03 20.73 7.41
N ASP A 256 -2.26 21.00 8.70
CA ASP A 256 -3.29 20.35 9.52
C ASP A 256 -4.66 20.42 8.85
N ASP A 257 -5.06 21.61 8.33
CA ASP A 257 -6.34 21.79 7.64
C ASP A 257 -6.49 20.88 6.41
N ARG A 258 -5.39 20.67 5.67
CA ARG A 258 -5.41 19.80 4.49
C ARG A 258 -5.57 18.33 4.89
N VAL A 259 -4.79 17.86 5.86
CA VAL A 259 -4.91 16.48 6.33
C VAL A 259 -6.26 16.23 6.97
N LYS A 260 -6.79 17.18 7.75
CA LYS A 260 -8.15 17.13 8.30
C LYS A 260 -9.21 16.99 7.19
N SER A 261 -9.09 17.81 6.13
CA SER A 261 -9.97 17.72 4.97
C SER A 261 -9.88 16.37 4.25
N ILE A 262 -8.67 15.81 4.09
CA ILE A 262 -8.47 14.49 3.49
C ILE A 262 -9.13 13.42 4.36
N THR A 263 -8.89 13.44 5.67
CA THR A 263 -9.50 12.50 6.63
C THR A 263 -11.02 12.56 6.55
N LYS A 264 -11.59 13.77 6.59
CA LYS A 264 -13.04 13.97 6.43
C LYS A 264 -13.57 13.39 5.12
N ASN A 265 -12.89 13.65 3.99
CA ASN A 265 -13.33 13.14 2.69
C ASN A 265 -13.31 11.60 2.63
N ILE A 266 -12.36 10.93 3.30
CA ILE A 266 -12.31 9.46 3.39
C ILE A 266 -13.58 8.94 4.09
N PHE A 267 -13.95 9.48 5.24
CA PHE A 267 -15.12 9.02 5.99
C PHE A 267 -16.44 9.41 5.32
N ASP A 268 -16.58 10.66 4.85
CA ASP A 268 -17.81 11.13 4.19
C ASP A 268 -18.12 10.38 2.89
N ASN A 269 -17.10 9.80 2.25
CA ASN A 269 -17.24 9.07 0.99
C ASN A 269 -16.88 7.58 1.15
N SER A 270 -16.87 7.05 2.36
CA SER A 270 -16.45 5.66 2.63
C SER A 270 -17.17 4.65 1.74
N ASN A 271 -18.46 4.84 1.49
CA ASN A 271 -19.27 3.98 0.62
C ASN A 271 -18.86 3.96 -0.87
N LYS A 272 -17.98 4.86 -1.30
CA LYS A 272 -17.45 4.90 -2.67
C LYS A 272 -16.16 4.10 -2.83
N PHE A 273 -15.48 3.79 -1.72
CA PHE A 273 -14.25 3.03 -1.76
C PHE A 273 -14.51 1.53 -1.79
N GLY A 274 -13.74 0.83 -2.63
CA GLY A 274 -13.82 -0.63 -2.73
C GLY A 274 -13.49 -1.34 -1.42
N PHE A 275 -12.61 -0.79 -0.59
CA PHE A 275 -12.21 -1.37 0.70
C PHE A 275 -13.28 -1.26 1.80
N ALA A 276 -14.25 -0.37 1.67
CA ALA A 276 -15.26 -0.15 2.69
C ALA A 276 -16.58 -0.93 2.45
N LYS A 277 -16.59 -1.80 1.43
CA LYS A 277 -17.80 -2.54 1.05
C LYS A 277 -18.24 -3.60 2.07
N ASP A 278 -17.32 -4.06 2.92
CA ASP A 278 -17.58 -5.16 3.88
C ASP A 278 -18.01 -4.64 5.27
N ASP A 279 -18.43 -3.37 5.39
CA ASP A 279 -18.87 -2.70 6.64
C ASP A 279 -17.83 -2.77 7.79
N THR A 280 -16.56 -3.08 7.48
CA THR A 280 -15.48 -3.18 8.47
C THR A 280 -14.77 -1.85 8.68
N PHE A 281 -14.89 -0.92 7.75
CA PHE A 281 -14.24 0.39 7.83
C PHE A 281 -15.07 1.37 8.66
N ASP A 282 -14.62 1.62 9.88
CA ASP A 282 -15.14 2.64 10.78
C ASP A 282 -13.99 3.40 11.49
N MET A 283 -14.31 4.33 12.37
CA MET A 283 -13.30 5.10 13.10
C MET A 283 -12.47 4.24 14.06
N ASN A 284 -13.03 3.18 14.62
CA ASN A 284 -12.30 2.27 15.48
C ASN A 284 -11.28 1.49 14.66
N PHE A 285 -11.72 0.90 13.55
CA PHE A 285 -10.81 0.21 12.64
C PHE A 285 -9.71 1.14 12.13
N ALA A 286 -10.05 2.39 11.78
CA ALA A 286 -9.10 3.36 11.25
C ALA A 286 -8.03 3.79 12.24
N THR A 287 -8.30 3.69 13.55
CA THR A 287 -7.38 4.16 14.60
C THR A 287 -6.71 3.04 15.38
N GLU A 288 -7.34 1.86 15.49
CA GLU A 288 -6.76 0.72 16.21
C GLU A 288 -5.50 0.15 15.55
N ASN A 289 -4.51 -0.20 16.37
CA ASN A 289 -3.27 -0.85 15.94
C ASN A 289 -2.47 -0.07 14.89
N VAL A 290 -2.65 1.25 14.81
CA VAL A 290 -1.75 2.15 14.10
C VAL A 290 -0.58 2.48 15.05
N THR A 291 0.64 2.15 14.62
CA THR A 291 1.82 2.06 15.51
C THR A 291 2.76 3.25 15.41
N ILE A 292 2.38 4.29 14.69
CA ILE A 292 3.07 5.59 14.62
C ILE A 292 2.09 6.70 15.00
N PRO A 293 2.58 7.89 15.38
CA PRO A 293 1.72 9.03 15.68
C PRO A 293 0.78 9.38 14.51
N PHE A 294 -0.41 9.86 14.84
CA PHE A 294 -1.31 10.43 13.86
C PHE A 294 -0.92 11.87 13.53
N HIS A 295 -1.16 12.26 12.29
CA HIS A 295 -1.03 13.65 11.88
C HIS A 295 -2.03 14.51 12.66
N LYS A 296 -1.59 15.70 13.10
CA LYS A 296 -2.42 16.60 13.92
C LYS A 296 -3.76 16.90 13.25
N GLY A 297 -3.79 17.15 11.93
CA GLY A 297 -5.04 17.38 11.21
C GLY A 297 -5.99 16.17 11.22
N ALA A 298 -5.45 14.93 11.16
CA ALA A 298 -6.25 13.73 11.32
C ALA A 298 -6.79 13.60 12.74
N SER A 299 -5.94 13.83 13.75
CA SER A 299 -6.32 13.82 15.17
C SER A 299 -7.45 14.82 15.49
N GLU A 300 -7.40 16.02 14.90
CA GLU A 300 -8.47 17.01 15.06
C GLU A 300 -9.81 16.50 14.52
N TYR A 301 -9.80 15.84 13.35
CA TYR A 301 -11.02 15.24 12.82
C TYR A 301 -11.56 14.12 13.71
N TYR A 302 -10.69 13.22 14.19
CA TYR A 302 -11.09 12.15 15.11
C TYR A 302 -11.66 12.69 16.40
N ALA A 303 -11.02 13.71 17.01
CA ALA A 303 -11.50 14.35 18.24
C ALA A 303 -12.88 14.98 18.09
N GLU A 304 -13.17 15.63 16.96
CA GLU A 304 -14.50 16.17 16.63
C GLU A 304 -15.59 15.10 16.53
N ASN A 305 -15.19 13.84 16.28
CA ASN A 305 -16.06 12.68 16.21
C ASN A 305 -15.96 11.75 17.44
N GLY A 306 -15.37 12.24 18.53
CA GLY A 306 -15.33 11.56 19.83
C GLY A 306 -14.25 10.49 19.97
N VAL A 307 -13.28 10.41 19.05
CA VAL A 307 -12.16 9.48 19.09
C VAL A 307 -10.86 10.24 19.35
N ASN A 308 -10.08 9.83 20.37
CA ASN A 308 -8.78 10.42 20.64
C ASN A 308 -7.66 9.51 20.13
N VAL A 309 -6.70 10.08 19.44
CA VAL A 309 -5.52 9.39 18.90
C VAL A 309 -4.23 10.08 19.33
N GLU A 310 -3.13 9.35 19.38
CA GLU A 310 -1.81 9.86 19.77
C GLU A 310 -1.17 10.65 18.62
N THR A 311 -0.63 11.86 18.93
CA THR A 311 -0.02 12.77 17.93
C THR A 311 1.46 13.06 18.17
N GLU A 312 2.09 12.51 19.17
CA GLU A 312 3.55 12.56 19.49
C GLU A 312 3.80 11.88 20.84
#